data_cbef319a6fbd2786f21fdafa853a7414
#
_entry.id   cbef319a6fbd2786f21fdafa853a7414
#
_cell.length_a   1.000
_cell.length_b   1.000
_cell.length_c   1.000
_cell.angle_alpha   90.00
_cell.angle_beta   90.00
_cell.angle_gamma   90.00
#
_symmetry.space_group_name_H-M   'P 1'
#
loop_
_entity.id
_entity.type
_entity.pdbx_description
1 polymer ?
#
loop_
_entity_poly.entity_id
_entity_poly.type
_entity_poly.pdbx_seq_one_letter_code
_entity_poly.pdbx_strand_id
1 'polypeptide(L)'
;NALITMLLLTVYYFVNGQSPDTLTLDYCQKAAIENYPLTKGKKLLISTNKTKIESLNTNYLPRFNLNSQATYQSDVPEISLDLPGVQLPSPPKDRYDINIEISQTLFDGRVTKNLKELEKMNLSVDTLKIEVDLYTLREKVNTIFFGILILQENEKLLNMISSELG
;
A
#
# COMPACT_ATOMS: atom_id res chain seq x y z
N ASN A 1 -2.52 62.84 3.74
CA ASN A 1 -2.31 62.50 2.30
C ASN A 1 -1.10 61.60 2.06
N ALA A 2 -0.03 61.65 2.88
CA ALA A 2 1.16 60.81 2.72
C ALA A 2 0.90 59.29 2.98
N LEU A 3 -0.01 58.93 3.88
CA LEU A 3 -0.42 57.55 4.17
C LEU A 3 -1.19 56.90 3.03
N ILE A 4 -2.00 57.65 2.30
CA ILE A 4 -2.79 57.16 1.16
C ILE A 4 -1.86 56.90 -0.05
N THR A 5 -0.86 57.76 -0.26
CA THR A 5 0.13 57.58 -1.33
C THR A 5 1.06 56.41 -1.06
N MET A 6 1.41 56.15 0.21
CA MET A 6 2.20 54.99 0.61
C MET A 6 1.43 53.67 0.45
N LEU A 7 0.11 53.69 0.75
CA LEU A 7 -0.77 52.50 0.56
C LEU A 7 -0.98 52.19 -0.94
N LEU A 8 -1.10 53.23 -1.79
CA LEU A 8 -1.20 53.02 -3.24
C LEU A 8 0.09 52.47 -3.87
N LEU A 9 1.26 52.86 -3.36
CA LEU A 9 2.55 52.36 -3.80
C LEU A 9 2.75 50.88 -3.43
N THR A 10 2.27 50.42 -2.27
CA THR A 10 2.36 49.00 -1.88
C THR A 10 1.48 48.08 -2.73
N VAL A 11 0.31 48.58 -3.18
CA VAL A 11 -0.58 47.80 -4.09
C VAL A 11 0.05 47.68 -5.49
N TYR A 12 0.84 48.67 -5.95
CA TYR A 12 1.49 48.61 -7.26
C TYR A 12 2.59 47.52 -7.37
N TYR A 13 3.26 47.18 -6.27
CA TYR A 13 4.29 46.13 -6.23
C TYR A 13 3.72 44.69 -6.25
N PHE A 14 2.44 44.52 -5.91
CA PHE A 14 1.81 43.19 -5.89
C PHE A 14 1.21 42.74 -7.24
N VAL A 15 1.11 43.63 -8.24
CA VAL A 15 0.42 43.34 -9.51
C VAL A 15 1.35 42.89 -10.64
N ASN A 16 2.68 42.94 -10.45
CA ASN A 16 3.66 42.63 -11.51
C ASN A 16 4.29 41.22 -11.38
N GLY A 17 3.50 40.19 -11.20
CA GLY A 17 4.01 38.84 -10.97
C GLY A 17 3.40 37.71 -11.80
N GLN A 18 2.70 38.02 -12.89
CA GLN A 18 2.26 36.95 -13.82
C GLN A 18 3.07 37.04 -15.11
N SER A 19 4.27 36.42 -15.11
CA SER A 19 4.87 35.98 -16.35
C SER A 19 3.86 35.07 -17.06
N PRO A 20 3.66 35.19 -18.40
CA PRO A 20 2.87 34.21 -19.10
C PRO A 20 3.48 32.85 -18.82
N ASP A 21 2.70 31.97 -18.17
CA ASP A 21 3.12 30.63 -17.80
C ASP A 21 3.39 29.85 -19.09
N THR A 22 4.62 29.98 -19.63
CA THR A 22 5.08 29.13 -20.72
C THR A 22 5.26 27.75 -20.13
N LEU A 23 4.29 26.88 -20.36
CA LEU A 23 4.37 25.47 -19.99
C LEU A 23 5.59 24.85 -20.69
N THR A 24 6.64 24.58 -19.90
CA THR A 24 7.79 23.85 -20.42
C THR A 24 7.58 22.34 -20.28
N LEU A 25 8.21 21.57 -21.17
CA LEU A 25 8.15 20.11 -21.11
C LEU A 25 8.60 19.57 -19.74
N ASP A 26 9.68 20.12 -19.19
CA ASP A 26 10.21 19.71 -17.87
C ASP A 26 9.19 19.98 -16.74
N TYR A 27 8.52 21.11 -16.77
CA TYR A 27 7.43 21.42 -15.83
C TYR A 27 6.29 20.41 -15.95
N CYS A 28 5.83 20.11 -17.16
CA CYS A 28 4.76 19.15 -17.41
C CYS A 28 5.14 17.75 -16.92
N GLN A 29 6.37 17.29 -17.17
CA GLN A 29 6.85 16.01 -16.68
C GLN A 29 6.92 15.94 -15.16
N LYS A 30 7.45 16.98 -14.50
CA LYS A 30 7.52 17.05 -13.03
C LYS A 30 6.13 17.06 -12.39
N ALA A 31 5.25 17.92 -12.87
CA ALA A 31 3.88 18.02 -12.40
C ALA A 31 3.11 16.69 -12.58
N ALA A 32 3.30 16.00 -13.71
CA ALA A 32 2.70 14.69 -13.95
C ALA A 32 3.21 13.65 -12.95
N ILE A 33 4.51 13.57 -12.68
CA ILE A 33 5.11 12.61 -11.75
C ILE A 33 4.65 12.89 -10.32
N GLU A 34 4.64 14.16 -9.87
CA GLU A 34 4.23 14.53 -8.52
C GLU A 34 2.76 14.19 -8.23
N ASN A 35 1.90 14.36 -9.23
CA ASN A 35 0.47 14.08 -9.10
C ASN A 35 0.09 12.64 -9.46
N TYR A 36 1.03 11.83 -9.93
CA TYR A 36 0.73 10.46 -10.31
C TYR A 36 0.47 9.57 -9.09
N PRO A 37 -0.65 8.84 -9.05
CA PRO A 37 -1.03 8.05 -7.88
C PRO A 37 0.02 7.04 -7.43
N LEU A 38 0.78 6.43 -8.35
CA LEU A 38 1.83 5.45 -8.02
C LEU A 38 3.00 6.05 -7.24
N THR A 39 3.26 7.35 -7.37
CA THR A 39 4.29 8.03 -6.58
C THR A 39 3.95 7.98 -5.08
N LYS A 40 2.67 8.14 -4.75
CA LYS A 40 2.15 7.95 -3.38
C LYS A 40 2.17 6.48 -2.97
N GLY A 41 1.90 5.59 -3.90
CA GLY A 41 1.95 4.13 -3.72
C GLY A 41 3.33 3.61 -3.31
N LYS A 42 4.42 4.23 -3.78
CA LYS A 42 5.80 3.84 -3.41
C LYS A 42 6.03 3.91 -1.88
N LYS A 43 5.55 4.95 -1.23
CA LYS A 43 5.65 5.10 0.24
C LYS A 43 4.86 4.00 0.97
N LEU A 44 3.68 3.68 0.46
CA LEU A 44 2.83 2.62 1.03
C LEU A 44 3.47 1.24 0.85
N LEU A 45 4.08 0.95 -0.30
CA LEU A 45 4.83 -0.28 -0.56
C LEU A 45 5.97 -0.48 0.46
N ILE A 46 6.78 0.56 0.70
CA ILE A 46 7.87 0.52 1.68
C ILE A 46 7.33 0.24 3.09
N SER A 47 6.26 0.94 3.48
CA SER A 47 5.62 0.74 4.79
C SER A 47 5.06 -0.68 4.95
N THR A 48 4.36 -1.19 3.93
CA THR A 48 3.80 -2.54 3.92
C THR A 48 4.91 -3.61 4.01
N ASN A 49 6.00 -3.44 3.26
CA ASN A 49 7.13 -4.38 3.31
C ASN A 49 7.79 -4.39 4.69
N LYS A 50 7.98 -3.21 5.31
CA LYS A 50 8.49 -3.12 6.68
C LYS A 50 7.61 -3.90 7.66
N THR A 51 6.29 -3.70 7.61
CA THR A 51 5.34 -4.41 8.46
C THR A 51 5.36 -5.93 8.22
N LYS A 52 5.48 -6.38 6.97
CA LYS A 52 5.64 -7.80 6.65
C LYS A 52 6.90 -8.39 7.26
N ILE A 53 8.04 -7.70 7.16
CA ILE A 53 9.31 -8.15 7.77
C ILE A 53 9.19 -8.20 9.29
N GLU A 54 8.53 -7.22 9.91
CA GLU A 54 8.25 -7.21 11.35
C GLU A 54 7.34 -8.38 11.75
N SER A 55 6.30 -8.65 10.97
CA SER A 55 5.42 -9.81 11.17
C SER A 55 6.17 -11.14 11.11
N LEU A 56 7.15 -11.29 10.21
CA LEU A 56 7.99 -12.49 10.16
C LEU A 56 8.83 -12.69 11.43
N ASN A 57 9.15 -11.61 12.17
CA ASN A 57 9.83 -11.75 13.47
C ASN A 57 8.96 -12.43 14.51
N THR A 58 7.63 -12.32 14.41
CA THR A 58 6.71 -12.95 15.36
C THR A 58 6.68 -14.47 15.27
N ASN A 59 7.24 -15.07 14.22
CA ASN A 59 7.31 -16.52 14.07
C ASN A 59 8.10 -17.22 15.21
N TYR A 60 8.99 -16.48 15.87
CA TYR A 60 9.74 -16.98 17.03
C TYR A 60 9.12 -16.65 18.37
N LEU A 61 8.01 -15.91 18.40
CA LEU A 61 7.30 -15.63 19.65
C LEU A 61 6.45 -16.82 20.06
N PRO A 62 6.28 -17.04 21.38
CA PRO A 62 5.37 -18.06 21.87
C PRO A 62 3.94 -17.78 21.46
N ARG A 63 3.23 -18.81 21.02
CA ARG A 63 1.81 -18.80 20.69
C ARG A 63 1.04 -19.47 21.82
N PHE A 64 -0.02 -18.83 22.28
CA PHE A 64 -0.90 -19.32 23.32
C PHE A 64 -2.23 -19.68 22.67
N ASN A 65 -2.60 -20.96 22.76
CA ASN A 65 -3.89 -21.45 22.29
C ASN A 65 -4.70 -21.90 23.52
N LEU A 66 -5.89 -21.36 23.68
CA LEU A 66 -6.86 -21.80 24.67
C LEU A 66 -7.92 -22.64 23.94
N ASN A 67 -7.97 -23.94 24.27
CA ASN A 67 -8.97 -24.85 23.76
C ASN A 67 -9.95 -25.19 24.86
N SER A 68 -11.24 -25.12 24.56
CA SER A 68 -12.32 -25.47 25.48
C SER A 68 -13.33 -26.34 24.73
N GLN A 69 -13.67 -27.47 25.34
CA GLN A 69 -14.65 -28.41 24.80
C GLN A 69 -15.62 -28.81 25.92
N ALA A 70 -16.91 -28.75 25.63
CA ALA A 70 -17.96 -29.29 26.45
C ALA A 70 -18.69 -30.36 25.61
N THR A 71 -18.80 -31.56 26.17
CA THR A 71 -19.49 -32.69 25.49
C THR A 71 -20.56 -33.21 26.44
N TYR A 72 -21.77 -33.39 25.94
CA TYR A 72 -22.86 -34.07 26.56
C TYR A 72 -23.24 -35.34 25.80
N GLN A 73 -23.28 -36.50 26.47
CA GLN A 73 -23.68 -37.77 25.85
C GLN A 73 -25.06 -38.14 26.41
N SER A 74 -26.03 -38.38 25.53
CA SER A 74 -27.36 -38.81 25.93
C SER A 74 -27.33 -40.20 26.55
N ASP A 75 -26.37 -41.02 26.12
CA ASP A 75 -26.15 -42.37 26.66
C ASP A 75 -24.65 -42.68 26.81
N VAL A 76 -24.30 -43.37 27.87
CA VAL A 76 -22.90 -43.78 28.15
C VAL A 76 -22.80 -45.30 28.21
N PRO A 77 -21.75 -45.92 27.64
CA PRO A 77 -21.59 -47.34 27.69
C PRO A 77 -21.40 -47.84 29.13
N GLU A 78 -22.35 -48.62 29.59
CA GLU A 78 -22.24 -49.28 30.88
C GLU A 78 -21.47 -50.59 30.73
N ILE A 79 -20.35 -50.69 31.43
CA ILE A 79 -19.58 -51.95 31.44
C ILE A 79 -20.11 -52.76 32.65
N SER A 80 -21.00 -53.70 32.35
CA SER A 80 -21.47 -54.65 33.35
C SER A 80 -20.43 -55.81 33.47
N LEU A 81 -19.55 -55.69 34.44
CA LEU A 81 -18.69 -56.80 34.86
C LEU A 81 -19.39 -57.49 36.06
N ASP A 82 -19.82 -58.73 35.79
CA ASP A 82 -20.49 -59.56 36.81
C ASP A 82 -19.43 -60.14 37.80
N LEU A 83 -18.83 -59.27 38.62
CA LEU A 83 -17.85 -59.66 39.63
C LEU A 83 -18.49 -59.47 41.01
N PRO A 84 -18.54 -60.48 41.87
CA PRO A 84 -19.13 -60.41 43.22
C PRO A 84 -18.41 -59.31 44.03
N GLY A 85 -19.14 -58.25 44.41
CA GLY A 85 -18.68 -57.20 45.29
C GLY A 85 -18.01 -55.98 44.64
N VAL A 86 -17.96 -55.90 43.29
CA VAL A 86 -17.38 -54.74 42.57
C VAL A 86 -18.49 -54.03 41.79
N GLN A 87 -18.86 -52.80 42.24
CA GLN A 87 -19.70 -51.88 41.47
C GLN A 87 -18.80 -50.90 40.76
N LEU A 88 -18.80 -50.91 39.43
CA LEU A 88 -18.11 -49.91 38.61
C LEU A 88 -19.03 -48.69 38.49
N PRO A 89 -18.58 -47.49 38.85
CA PRO A 89 -19.36 -46.25 38.63
C PRO A 89 -19.56 -45.99 37.15
N SER A 90 -20.81 -45.68 36.73
CA SER A 90 -21.08 -45.25 35.35
C SER A 90 -20.33 -43.96 35.04
N PRO A 91 -19.75 -43.82 33.85
CA PRO A 91 -19.08 -42.61 33.42
C PRO A 91 -20.07 -41.42 33.45
N PRO A 92 -19.62 -40.20 33.78
CA PRO A 92 -20.48 -39.01 33.69
C PRO A 92 -20.93 -38.72 32.26
N LYS A 93 -22.20 -38.28 32.08
CA LYS A 93 -22.76 -37.93 30.76
C LYS A 93 -22.23 -36.61 30.22
N ASP A 94 -21.76 -35.75 31.10
CA ASP A 94 -21.15 -34.45 30.80
C ASP A 94 -19.64 -34.50 31.00
N ARG A 95 -18.93 -33.94 30.01
CA ARG A 95 -17.48 -33.82 30.04
C ARG A 95 -17.08 -32.41 29.64
N TYR A 96 -16.27 -31.78 30.46
CA TYR A 96 -15.69 -30.46 30.22
C TYR A 96 -14.17 -30.63 30.14
N ASP A 97 -13.57 -30.08 29.06
CA ASP A 97 -12.14 -30.08 28.87
C ASP A 97 -11.68 -28.66 28.55
N ILE A 98 -10.73 -28.15 29.32
CA ILE A 98 -10.12 -26.84 29.11
C ILE A 98 -8.62 -27.04 29.19
N ASN A 99 -7.93 -26.69 28.09
CA ASN A 99 -6.48 -26.76 28.06
C ASN A 99 -5.87 -25.49 27.45
N ILE A 100 -4.68 -25.13 27.93
CA ILE A 100 -3.84 -24.07 27.41
C ILE A 100 -2.61 -24.73 26.81
N GLU A 101 -2.41 -24.50 25.51
CA GLU A 101 -1.25 -24.95 24.78
C GLU A 101 -0.31 -23.77 24.51
N ILE A 102 0.96 -23.91 24.86
CA ILE A 102 2.00 -22.94 24.55
C ILE A 102 2.96 -23.58 23.57
N SER A 103 3.06 -23.00 22.37
CA SER A 103 3.98 -23.48 21.35
C SER A 103 4.94 -22.37 20.93
N GLN A 104 6.22 -22.69 20.77
CA GLN A 104 7.24 -21.73 20.36
C GLN A 104 8.22 -22.39 19.38
N THR A 105 8.47 -21.72 18.27
CA THR A 105 9.50 -22.13 17.32
C THR A 105 10.87 -21.67 17.82
N LEU A 106 11.73 -22.60 18.21
CA LEU A 106 13.10 -22.30 18.65
C LEU A 106 14.06 -22.24 17.47
N PHE A 107 13.83 -23.06 16.46
CA PHE A 107 14.65 -23.13 15.25
C PHE A 107 13.79 -23.59 14.06
N ASP A 108 13.90 -22.86 12.94
CA ASP A 108 13.12 -23.10 11.71
C ASP A 108 13.98 -23.41 10.47
N GLY A 109 15.25 -23.78 10.66
CA GLY A 109 16.15 -24.06 9.55
C GLY A 109 16.45 -22.83 8.66
N ARG A 110 16.40 -21.61 9.20
CA ARG A 110 16.57 -20.32 8.49
C ARG A 110 15.41 -19.93 7.55
N VAL A 111 14.29 -20.61 7.62
CA VAL A 111 13.11 -20.28 6.79
C VAL A 111 12.71 -18.82 6.97
N THR A 112 12.51 -18.37 8.21
CA THR A 112 12.14 -16.97 8.51
C THR A 112 13.19 -15.98 7.98
N LYS A 113 14.47 -16.29 8.08
CA LYS A 113 15.54 -15.44 7.54
C LYS A 113 15.43 -15.31 6.01
N ASN A 114 15.28 -16.42 5.31
CA ASN A 114 15.18 -16.42 3.86
C ASN A 114 13.88 -15.72 3.38
N LEU A 115 12.78 -15.89 4.10
CA LEU A 115 11.53 -15.18 3.80
C LEU A 115 11.70 -13.65 3.94
N LYS A 116 12.45 -13.15 4.93
CA LYS A 116 12.75 -11.72 5.05
C LYS A 116 13.60 -11.20 3.89
N GLU A 117 14.58 -11.98 3.46
CA GLU A 117 15.40 -11.62 2.29
C GLU A 117 14.56 -11.61 1.01
N LEU A 118 13.66 -12.59 0.84
CA LEU A 118 12.71 -12.63 -0.27
C LEU A 118 11.81 -11.39 -0.27
N GLU A 119 11.26 -10.99 0.88
CA GLU A 119 10.43 -9.77 0.98
C GLU A 119 11.21 -8.50 0.62
N LYS A 120 12.49 -8.39 0.98
CA LYS A 120 13.36 -7.29 0.57
C LYS A 120 13.57 -7.25 -0.95
N MET A 121 13.79 -8.42 -1.56
CA MET A 121 13.93 -8.52 -3.02
C MET A 121 12.62 -8.17 -3.73
N ASN A 122 11.48 -8.62 -3.22
CA ASN A 122 10.16 -8.26 -3.74
C ASN A 122 9.95 -6.76 -3.73
N LEU A 123 10.34 -6.06 -2.64
CA LEU A 123 10.28 -4.60 -2.57
C LEU A 123 11.12 -3.95 -3.67
N SER A 124 12.33 -4.47 -3.93
CA SER A 124 13.19 -3.96 -5.00
C SER A 124 12.54 -4.12 -6.37
N VAL A 125 11.96 -5.28 -6.65
CA VAL A 125 11.24 -5.54 -7.91
C VAL A 125 10.05 -4.59 -8.06
N ASP A 126 9.23 -4.43 -7.03
CA ASP A 126 8.05 -3.56 -7.07
C ASP A 126 8.43 -2.08 -7.20
N THR A 127 9.55 -1.67 -6.60
CA THR A 127 10.10 -0.32 -6.77
C THR A 127 10.54 -0.07 -8.21
N LEU A 128 11.23 -1.04 -8.83
CA LEU A 128 11.64 -0.95 -10.23
C LEU A 128 10.44 -0.92 -11.19
N LYS A 129 9.37 -1.66 -10.92
CA LYS A 129 8.13 -1.58 -11.70
C LYS A 129 7.55 -0.16 -11.68
N ILE A 130 7.51 0.48 -10.50
CA ILE A 130 7.06 1.88 -10.41
C ILE A 130 7.95 2.81 -11.25
N GLU A 131 9.26 2.59 -11.27
CA GLU A 131 10.19 3.41 -12.09
C GLU A 131 9.92 3.23 -13.59
N VAL A 132 9.62 2.01 -14.04
CA VAL A 132 9.21 1.73 -15.42
C VAL A 132 7.89 2.44 -15.75
N ASP A 133 6.91 2.40 -14.86
CA ASP A 133 5.63 3.08 -15.06
C ASP A 133 5.80 4.61 -15.12
N LEU A 134 6.69 5.18 -14.31
CA LEU A 134 7.02 6.61 -14.36
C LEU A 134 7.76 6.98 -15.65
N TYR A 135 8.58 6.09 -16.20
CA TYR A 135 9.20 6.29 -17.50
C TYR A 135 8.14 6.33 -18.60
N THR A 136 7.22 5.38 -18.61
CA THR A 136 6.09 5.36 -19.56
C THR A 136 5.20 6.60 -19.42
N LEU A 137 5.01 7.12 -18.19
CA LEU A 137 4.29 8.37 -17.99
C LEU A 137 4.99 9.56 -18.66
N ARG A 138 6.32 9.66 -18.56
CA ARG A 138 7.10 10.71 -19.24
C ARG A 138 6.93 10.63 -20.75
N GLU A 139 6.94 9.44 -21.32
CA GLU A 139 6.71 9.23 -22.77
C GLU A 139 5.33 9.73 -23.21
N LYS A 140 4.28 9.43 -22.40
CA LYS A 140 2.93 9.95 -22.65
C LYS A 140 2.87 11.47 -22.59
N VAL A 141 3.51 12.08 -21.58
CA VAL A 141 3.59 13.55 -21.46
C VAL A 141 4.29 14.16 -22.66
N ASN A 142 5.41 13.58 -23.12
CA ASN A 142 6.12 14.03 -24.30
C ASN A 142 5.23 13.99 -25.54
N THR A 143 4.55 12.88 -25.77
CA THR A 143 3.66 12.70 -26.93
C THR A 143 2.54 13.75 -26.93
N ILE A 144 1.93 14.01 -25.78
CA ILE A 144 0.87 15.02 -25.66
C ILE A 144 1.44 16.43 -25.87
N PHE A 145 2.57 16.76 -25.25
CA PHE A 145 3.19 18.06 -25.33
C PHE A 145 3.57 18.43 -26.77
N PHE A 146 4.26 17.53 -27.47
CA PHE A 146 4.63 17.74 -28.86
C PHE A 146 3.41 17.72 -29.79
N GLY A 147 2.41 16.91 -29.50
CA GLY A 147 1.13 16.91 -30.22
C GLY A 147 0.44 18.28 -30.16
N ILE A 148 0.41 18.90 -28.98
CA ILE A 148 -0.16 20.25 -28.81
C ILE A 148 0.65 21.29 -29.62
N LEU A 149 1.98 21.24 -29.59
CA LEU A 149 2.83 22.15 -30.36
C LEU A 149 2.57 22.03 -31.86
N ILE A 150 2.45 20.82 -32.40
CA ILE A 150 2.13 20.57 -33.80
C ILE A 150 0.76 21.18 -34.18
N LEU A 151 -0.24 21.00 -33.31
CA LEU A 151 -1.57 21.56 -33.51
C LEU A 151 -1.55 23.11 -33.52
N GLN A 152 -0.78 23.72 -32.61
CA GLN A 152 -0.61 25.19 -32.56
C GLN A 152 0.06 25.72 -33.82
N GLU A 153 1.09 25.04 -34.34
CA GLU A 153 1.72 25.46 -35.60
C GLU A 153 0.80 25.27 -36.82
N ASN A 154 0.01 24.18 -36.83
CA ASN A 154 -0.99 24.00 -37.91
C ASN A 154 -2.08 25.08 -37.85
N GLU A 155 -2.54 25.48 -36.65
CA GLU A 155 -3.48 26.57 -36.50
C GLU A 155 -2.92 27.89 -37.04
N LYS A 156 -1.66 28.22 -36.73
CA LYS A 156 -0.99 29.42 -37.26
C LYS A 156 -0.92 29.41 -38.80
N LEU A 157 -0.56 28.25 -39.37
CA LEU A 157 -0.51 28.08 -40.85
C LEU A 157 -1.88 28.29 -41.48
N LEU A 158 -2.93 27.70 -40.92
CA LEU A 158 -4.31 27.87 -41.40
C LEU A 158 -4.79 29.32 -41.32
N ASN A 159 -4.48 30.02 -40.24
CA ASN A 159 -4.80 31.42 -40.07
C ASN A 159 -4.05 32.32 -41.09
N MET A 160 -2.78 32.00 -41.37
CA MET A 160 -1.98 32.71 -42.39
C MET A 160 -2.58 32.51 -43.76
N ILE A 161 -2.90 31.28 -44.19
CA ILE A 161 -3.53 30.98 -45.47
C ILE A 161 -4.90 31.67 -45.57
N SER A 162 -5.70 31.64 -44.51
CA SER A 162 -7.02 32.32 -44.51
C SER A 162 -6.89 33.84 -44.68
N SER A 163 -5.85 34.45 -44.10
CA SER A 163 -5.61 35.91 -44.24
C SER A 163 -5.08 36.32 -45.61
N GLU A 164 -4.47 35.40 -46.39
CA GLU A 164 -3.99 35.67 -47.73
C GLU A 164 -5.09 35.47 -48.80
N LEU A 165 -6.11 34.68 -48.48
CA LEU A 165 -7.19 34.36 -49.44
C LEU A 165 -8.43 35.26 -49.25
N GLY A 166 -8.50 36.09 -48.25
CA GLY A 166 -9.59 37.04 -47.97
C GLY A 166 -9.20 38.48 -48.26
#